data_0fda0a43437e0f85bf5fbaeb4c06f9c1
#
_entry.id   0fda0a43437e0f85bf5fbaeb4c06f9c1
#
_cell.length_a   1.000
_cell.length_b   1.000
_cell.length_c   1.000
_cell.angle_alpha   90.00
_cell.angle_beta   90.00
_cell.angle_gamma   90.00
#
_symmetry.space_group_name_H-M   'P 1'
#
loop_
_entity.id
_entity.type
_entity.pdbx_description
1 polymer ?
#
loop_
_entity_poly.entity_id
_entity_poly.type
_entity_poly.pdbx_seq_one_letter_code
_entity_poly.pdbx_strand_id
1 'polypeptide(L)'
;MTDVDALLGDRSPAVREVFVALRDLVRDVMPDANEQLDLPDRLLAFGFGPVGGVRIRGLAVALIPHAAHVNVQLADGADLDDPAGIVEGTGKRIRHVKCRRLDDVARPALRDLLEEQASRRRPG
;
A
#
# COMPACT_ATOMS: atom_id res chain seq x y z
N MET A 1 -11.91 -17.23 -8.37
CA MET A 1 -12.03 -15.80 -7.99
C MET A 1 -11.20 -15.57 -6.76
N THR A 2 -10.36 -14.56 -6.78
CA THR A 2 -9.51 -14.23 -5.63
C THR A 2 -10.18 -13.16 -4.78
N ASP A 3 -9.74 -13.03 -3.52
CA ASP A 3 -10.24 -11.96 -2.63
C ASP A 3 -9.96 -10.57 -3.19
N VAL A 4 -8.89 -10.43 -3.96
CA VAL A 4 -8.53 -9.18 -4.63
C VAL A 4 -9.57 -8.82 -5.70
N ASP A 5 -10.14 -9.79 -6.40
CA ASP A 5 -11.23 -9.52 -7.35
C ASP A 5 -12.45 -8.93 -6.65
N ALA A 6 -12.77 -9.40 -5.45
CA ALA A 6 -13.86 -8.83 -4.66
C ALA A 6 -13.56 -7.38 -4.26
N LEU A 7 -12.31 -7.07 -3.90
CA LEU A 7 -11.90 -5.72 -3.56
C LEU A 7 -11.96 -4.78 -4.77
N LEU A 8 -11.47 -5.24 -5.93
CA LEU A 8 -11.40 -4.42 -7.13
C LEU A 8 -12.76 -4.20 -7.78
N GLY A 9 -13.68 -5.17 -7.62
CA GLY A 9 -15.04 -5.05 -8.16
C GLY A 9 -15.03 -4.75 -9.65
N ASP A 10 -15.67 -3.66 -10.04
CA ASP A 10 -15.79 -3.21 -11.43
C ASP A 10 -14.75 -2.15 -11.84
N ARG A 11 -13.63 -2.04 -11.09
CA ARG A 11 -12.55 -1.12 -11.48
C ARG A 11 -12.06 -1.42 -12.87
N SER A 12 -11.60 -0.38 -13.57
CA SER A 12 -11.08 -0.50 -14.94
C SER A 12 -9.89 -1.46 -15.01
N PRO A 13 -9.60 -2.04 -16.20
CA PRO A 13 -8.40 -2.84 -16.37
C PRO A 13 -7.12 -2.10 -16.00
N ALA A 14 -7.04 -0.79 -16.26
CA ALA A 14 -5.88 0.02 -15.91
C ALA A 14 -5.67 0.07 -14.39
N VAL A 15 -6.72 0.28 -13.60
CA VAL A 15 -6.63 0.30 -12.13
C VAL A 15 -6.28 -1.09 -11.59
N ARG A 16 -6.87 -2.14 -12.15
CA ARG A 16 -6.57 -3.53 -11.77
C ARG A 16 -5.10 -3.86 -11.99
N GLU A 17 -4.56 -3.46 -13.13
CA GLU A 17 -3.17 -3.69 -13.49
C GLU A 17 -2.21 -2.99 -12.52
N VAL A 18 -2.49 -1.73 -12.20
CA VAL A 18 -1.72 -0.95 -11.21
C VAL A 18 -1.77 -1.61 -9.84
N PHE A 19 -2.96 -2.04 -9.41
CA PHE A 19 -3.14 -2.69 -8.10
C PHE A 19 -2.31 -3.98 -8.00
N VAL A 20 -2.36 -4.83 -9.02
CA VAL A 20 -1.60 -6.09 -9.03
C VAL A 20 -0.09 -5.81 -8.98
N ALA A 21 0.38 -4.83 -9.76
CA ALA A 21 1.79 -4.45 -9.77
C ALA A 21 2.23 -3.91 -8.40
N LEU A 22 1.39 -3.12 -7.74
CA LEU A 22 1.66 -2.60 -6.39
C LEU A 22 1.71 -3.72 -5.36
N ARG A 23 0.78 -4.67 -5.43
CA ARG A 23 0.79 -5.82 -4.52
C ARG A 23 2.08 -6.62 -4.67
N ASP A 24 2.51 -6.86 -5.91
CA ASP A 24 3.76 -7.56 -6.17
C ASP A 24 4.96 -6.79 -5.63
N LEU A 25 4.98 -5.47 -5.79
CA LEU A 25 6.06 -4.62 -5.27
C LEU A 25 6.11 -4.67 -3.75
N VAL A 26 4.97 -4.53 -3.07
CA VAL A 26 4.94 -4.57 -1.61
C VAL A 26 5.39 -5.94 -1.10
N ARG A 27 4.95 -7.01 -1.72
CA ARG A 27 5.39 -8.38 -1.37
C ARG A 27 6.88 -8.58 -1.57
N ASP A 28 7.45 -7.97 -2.59
CA ASP A 28 8.89 -8.04 -2.86
C ASP A 28 9.70 -7.27 -1.81
N VAL A 29 9.21 -6.10 -1.42
CA VAL A 29 9.90 -5.24 -0.43
C VAL A 29 9.76 -5.79 0.99
N MET A 30 8.59 -6.31 1.34
CA MET A 30 8.32 -6.82 2.69
C MET A 30 7.66 -8.20 2.65
N PRO A 31 8.44 -9.24 2.23
CA PRO A 31 7.91 -10.59 2.11
C PRO A 31 7.51 -11.21 3.45
N ASP A 32 8.03 -10.67 4.55
CA ASP A 32 7.73 -11.08 5.91
C ASP A 32 6.48 -10.40 6.50
N ALA A 33 5.87 -9.46 5.78
CA ALA A 33 4.64 -8.82 6.24
C ALA A 33 3.44 -9.75 6.08
N ASN A 34 2.48 -9.61 6.98
CA ASN A 34 1.18 -10.25 6.85
C ASN A 34 0.29 -9.40 5.94
N GLU A 35 -0.52 -10.05 5.14
CA GLU A 35 -1.50 -9.43 4.25
C GLU A 35 -2.90 -9.68 4.81
N GLN A 36 -3.72 -8.64 4.87
CA GLN A 36 -5.11 -8.77 5.31
C GLN A 36 -6.04 -7.94 4.43
N LEU A 37 -7.02 -8.61 3.86
CA LEU A 37 -8.06 -7.95 3.09
C LEU A 37 -9.09 -7.34 4.04
N ASP A 38 -9.41 -6.07 3.83
CA ASP A 38 -10.42 -5.33 4.58
C ASP A 38 -11.47 -4.84 3.58
N LEU A 39 -12.51 -5.64 3.36
CA LEU A 39 -13.56 -5.29 2.40
C LEU A 39 -14.44 -4.13 2.89
N PRO A 40 -14.83 -4.04 4.18
CA PRO A 40 -15.56 -2.88 4.67
C PRO A 40 -14.85 -1.55 4.40
N ASP A 41 -13.55 -1.48 4.61
CA ASP A 41 -12.76 -0.29 4.37
C ASP A 41 -12.17 -0.24 2.95
N ARG A 42 -12.41 -1.28 2.14
CA ARG A 42 -11.99 -1.38 0.73
C ARG A 42 -10.50 -1.20 0.53
N LEU A 43 -9.71 -1.97 1.29
CA LEU A 43 -8.26 -1.91 1.18
C LEU A 43 -7.63 -3.28 1.40
N LEU A 44 -6.38 -3.40 0.97
CA LEU A 44 -5.52 -4.54 1.27
C LEU A 44 -4.39 -4.03 2.17
N ALA A 45 -4.35 -4.54 3.40
CA ALA A 45 -3.41 -4.08 4.41
C ALA A 45 -2.19 -5.01 4.50
N PHE A 46 -1.04 -4.41 4.75
CA PHE A 46 0.23 -5.12 5.00
C PHE A 46 0.81 -4.63 6.32
N GLY A 47 1.20 -5.54 7.19
CA GLY A 47 1.77 -5.19 8.48
C GLY A 47 2.52 -6.33 9.13
N PHE A 48 3.14 -6.05 10.27
CA PHE A 48 4.01 -6.99 10.96
C PHE A 48 3.43 -7.51 12.29
N GLY A 49 2.21 -7.10 12.62
CA GLY A 49 1.53 -7.60 13.81
C GLY A 49 0.72 -8.87 13.53
N PRO A 50 0.11 -9.44 14.57
CA PRO A 50 -0.71 -10.63 14.43
C PRO A 50 -1.89 -10.39 13.49
N VAL A 51 -2.20 -11.41 12.69
CA VAL A 51 -3.40 -11.44 11.85
C VAL A 51 -4.55 -12.01 12.68
N GLY A 52 -5.70 -11.37 12.59
CA GLY A 52 -6.89 -11.79 13.31
C GLY A 52 -7.64 -10.59 13.86
N GLY A 53 -8.96 -10.64 13.81
CA GLY A 53 -9.81 -9.51 14.15
C GLY A 53 -10.08 -8.60 12.95
N VAL A 54 -10.55 -7.40 13.21
CA VAL A 54 -11.05 -6.49 12.18
C VAL A 54 -9.92 -5.78 11.43
N ARG A 55 -8.79 -5.56 12.10
CA ARG A 55 -7.65 -4.82 11.52
C ARG A 55 -6.33 -5.49 11.85
N ILE A 56 -5.41 -5.42 10.90
CA ILE A 56 -4.04 -5.89 11.12
C ILE A 56 -3.35 -4.94 12.10
N ARG A 57 -2.69 -5.51 13.11
CA ARG A 57 -1.86 -4.73 14.02
C ARG A 57 -0.50 -4.51 13.39
N GLY A 58 0.12 -3.37 13.72
CA GLY A 58 1.42 -3.04 13.14
C GLY A 58 1.33 -2.73 11.65
N LEU A 59 0.22 -2.09 11.23
CA LEU A 59 0.01 -1.69 9.85
C LEU A 59 1.19 -0.86 9.34
N ALA A 60 1.73 -1.24 8.19
CA ALA A 60 2.78 -0.50 7.51
C ALA A 60 2.24 0.16 6.23
N VAL A 61 1.57 -0.60 5.39
CA VAL A 61 1.11 -0.15 4.08
C VAL A 61 -0.32 -0.63 3.84
N ALA A 62 -1.15 0.20 3.20
CA ALA A 62 -2.44 -0.23 2.70
C ALA A 62 -2.58 0.20 1.24
N LEU A 63 -3.09 -0.70 0.41
CA LEU A 63 -3.41 -0.42 -0.98
C LEU A 63 -4.91 -0.16 -1.09
N ILE A 64 -5.27 1.02 -1.57
CA ILE A 64 -6.67 1.47 -1.63
C ILE A 64 -7.02 1.77 -3.09
N PRO A 65 -7.81 0.90 -3.76
CA PRO A 65 -8.20 1.15 -5.14
C PRO A 65 -9.33 2.19 -5.22
N HIS A 66 -9.11 3.21 -6.03
CA HIS A 66 -10.11 4.22 -6.36
C HIS A 66 -10.55 4.05 -7.81
N ALA A 67 -11.43 4.93 -8.31
CA ALA A 67 -11.97 4.80 -9.66
C ALA A 67 -10.89 4.95 -10.75
N ALA A 68 -9.89 5.84 -10.54
CA ALA A 68 -8.90 6.18 -11.56
C ALA A 68 -7.45 5.99 -11.11
N HIS A 69 -7.23 5.52 -9.88
CA HIS A 69 -5.87 5.34 -9.33
C HIS A 69 -5.91 4.41 -8.13
N VAL A 70 -4.73 4.01 -7.66
CA VAL A 70 -4.57 3.29 -6.40
C VAL A 70 -3.73 4.17 -5.47
N ASN A 71 -4.18 4.35 -4.24
CA ASN A 71 -3.38 4.99 -3.20
C ASN A 71 -2.54 3.95 -2.48
N VAL A 72 -1.26 4.24 -2.33
CA VAL A 72 -0.35 3.49 -1.47
C VAL A 72 -0.28 4.26 -0.16
N GLN A 73 -1.06 3.83 0.83
CA GLN A 73 -1.10 4.49 2.13
C GLN A 73 0.10 4.03 2.96
N LEU A 74 0.82 5.00 3.52
CA LEU A 74 2.01 4.77 4.34
C LEU A 74 1.70 5.18 5.77
N ALA A 75 1.85 4.24 6.71
CA ALA A 75 1.48 4.47 8.12
C ALA A 75 2.28 5.62 8.75
N ASP A 76 3.54 5.78 8.35
CA ASP A 76 4.43 6.83 8.85
C ASP A 76 4.79 7.83 7.75
N GLY A 77 3.93 7.99 6.75
CA GLY A 77 4.21 8.77 5.55
C GLY A 77 4.75 10.18 5.79
N ALA A 78 4.28 10.85 6.85
CA ALA A 78 4.74 12.20 7.19
C ALA A 78 6.21 12.24 7.65
N ASP A 79 6.72 11.11 8.15
CA ASP A 79 8.07 11.02 8.72
C ASP A 79 9.09 10.36 7.78
N LEU A 80 8.63 9.86 6.63
CA LEU A 80 9.52 9.22 5.67
C LEU A 80 10.30 10.26 4.85
N ASP A 81 11.50 9.89 4.46
CA ASP A 81 12.32 10.70 3.57
C ASP A 81 11.72 10.65 2.16
N ASP A 82 11.36 11.79 1.61
CA ASP A 82 10.67 11.90 0.33
C ASP A 82 11.37 12.92 -0.59
N PRO A 83 12.61 12.62 -1.03
CA PRO A 83 13.36 13.56 -1.86
C PRO A 83 12.72 13.79 -3.23
N ALA A 84 11.96 12.84 -3.74
CA ALA A 84 11.25 12.99 -5.02
C ALA A 84 9.94 13.75 -4.89
N GLY A 85 9.45 14.02 -3.68
CA GLY A 85 8.24 14.79 -3.45
C GLY A 85 6.98 14.10 -3.94
N ILE A 86 6.89 12.76 -3.81
CA ILE A 86 5.74 11.98 -4.31
C ILE A 86 4.72 11.64 -3.23
N VAL A 87 5.01 11.89 -1.97
CA VAL A 87 4.08 11.66 -0.86
C VAL A 87 3.09 12.82 -0.79
N GLU A 88 1.81 12.48 -0.74
CA GLU A 88 0.72 13.45 -0.71
C GLU A 88 -0.09 13.28 0.58
N GLY A 89 -0.89 14.29 0.90
CA GLY A 89 -1.78 14.28 2.04
C GLY A 89 -1.40 15.31 3.10
N THR A 90 -2.29 15.47 4.08
CA THR A 90 -2.13 16.46 5.14
C THR A 90 -2.18 15.83 6.54
N GLY A 91 -2.24 14.50 6.61
CA GLY A 91 -2.28 13.79 7.88
C GLY A 91 -0.99 14.01 8.66
N LYS A 92 -1.09 13.95 9.99
CA LYS A 92 0.07 14.13 10.88
C LYS A 92 1.05 12.96 10.76
N ARG A 93 0.56 11.76 10.44
CA ARG A 93 1.37 10.55 10.31
C ARG A 93 1.08 9.83 8.99
N ILE A 94 -0.18 9.44 8.78
CA ILE A 94 -0.60 8.69 7.60
C ILE A 94 -0.64 9.62 6.41
N ARG A 95 0.08 9.22 5.34
CA ARG A 95 0.06 9.88 4.04
C ARG A 95 0.08 8.84 2.95
N HIS A 96 -0.03 9.26 1.70
CA HIS A 96 -0.13 8.30 0.59
C HIS A 96 0.64 8.74 -0.64
N VAL A 97 0.94 7.77 -1.50
CA VAL A 97 1.44 7.99 -2.85
C VAL A 97 0.34 7.55 -3.81
N LYS A 98 0.03 8.39 -4.78
CA LYS A 98 -0.98 8.10 -5.79
C LYS A 98 -0.33 7.47 -7.02
N CYS A 99 -0.83 6.29 -7.43
CA CYS A 99 -0.36 5.60 -8.62
C CYS A 99 -1.50 5.48 -9.63
N ARG A 100 -1.34 6.10 -10.79
CA ARG A 100 -2.32 6.08 -11.87
C ARG A 100 -1.96 5.09 -12.97
N ARG A 101 -0.67 4.85 -13.17
CA ARG A 101 -0.13 4.03 -14.26
C ARG A 101 1.02 3.17 -13.76
N LEU A 102 1.38 2.17 -14.54
CA LEU A 102 2.51 1.29 -14.21
C LEU A 102 3.82 2.05 -14.04
N ASP A 103 4.02 3.14 -14.78
CA ASP A 103 5.21 3.99 -14.61
C ASP A 103 5.32 4.56 -13.20
N ASP A 104 4.19 4.87 -12.58
CA ASP A 104 4.18 5.35 -11.19
C ASP A 104 4.65 4.26 -10.22
N VAL A 105 4.27 3.01 -10.48
CA VAL A 105 4.69 1.86 -9.67
C VAL A 105 6.18 1.59 -9.82
N ALA A 106 6.71 1.79 -11.02
CA ALA A 106 8.10 1.49 -11.36
C ALA A 106 9.11 2.52 -10.85
N ARG A 107 8.65 3.64 -10.30
CA ARG A 107 9.55 4.70 -9.80
C ARG A 107 10.43 4.17 -8.65
N PRO A 108 11.76 4.31 -8.72
CA PRO A 108 12.63 3.90 -7.61
C PRO A 108 12.27 4.58 -6.29
N ALA A 109 11.80 5.82 -6.34
CA ALA A 109 11.39 6.57 -5.14
C ALA A 109 10.27 5.88 -4.37
N LEU A 110 9.33 5.21 -5.06
CA LEU A 110 8.27 4.48 -4.39
C LEU A 110 8.82 3.26 -3.63
N ARG A 111 9.71 2.50 -4.25
CA ARG A 111 10.37 1.37 -3.59
C ARG A 111 11.13 1.82 -2.34
N ASP A 112 11.87 2.93 -2.44
CA ASP A 112 12.63 3.48 -1.32
C ASP A 112 11.71 3.83 -0.14
N LEU A 113 10.57 4.46 -0.42
CA LEU A 113 9.58 4.77 0.60
C LEU A 113 9.03 3.50 1.26
N LEU A 114 8.72 2.48 0.47
CA LEU A 114 8.21 1.21 1.00
C LEU A 114 9.26 0.51 1.86
N GLU A 115 10.53 0.54 1.47
CA GLU A 115 11.63 -0.05 2.25
C GLU A 115 11.80 0.66 3.58
N GLU A 116 11.77 1.99 3.60
CA GLU A 116 11.85 2.76 4.84
C GLU A 116 10.64 2.51 5.72
N GLN A 117 9.43 2.48 5.15
CA GLN A 117 8.21 2.20 5.91
C GLN A 117 8.26 0.80 6.54
N ALA A 118 8.69 -0.20 5.79
CA ALA A 118 8.85 -1.56 6.31
C ALA A 118 9.84 -1.58 7.47
N SER A 119 10.97 -0.92 7.33
CA SER A 119 12.01 -0.84 8.35
C SER A 119 11.48 -0.24 9.65
N ARG A 120 10.62 0.77 9.56
CA ARG A 120 10.04 1.43 10.75
C ARG A 120 9.05 0.55 11.50
N ARG A 121 8.39 -0.38 10.82
CA ARG A 121 7.33 -1.21 11.42
C ARG A 121 7.76 -2.65 11.67
N ARG A 122 8.83 -3.10 11.04
CA ARG A 122 9.34 -4.46 11.22
C ARG A 122 9.87 -4.62 12.64
N PRO A 123 9.39 -5.66 13.37
CA PRO A 123 9.88 -5.93 14.72
C PRO A 123 11.34 -6.41 14.67
N GLY A 124 12.09 -6.08 15.72
CA GLY A 124 13.50 -6.48 15.78
C GLY A 124 14.30 -5.70 16.75
#